data_5169ec91066e6b50bc76be9d5e7e9caa
#
_entry.id   5169ec91066e6b50bc76be9d5e7e9caa
#
_cell.length_a   1.000
_cell.length_b   1.000
_cell.length_c   1.000
_cell.angle_alpha   90.00
_cell.angle_beta   90.00
_cell.angle_gamma   90.00
#
_symmetry.space_group_name_H-M   'P 1'
#
loop_
_entity.id
_entity.type
_entity.pdbx_description
1 polymer ?
#
loop_
_entity_poly.entity_id
_entity_poly.type
_entity_poly.pdbx_seq_one_letter_code
_entity_poly.pdbx_strand_id
1 'polypeptide(L)'
;SYGSVSGGSNVSGVVGYLVTNEANVTLQYCVNAGKVAGLGHVGGVLAHVYQKHNAPIVQFCANFGNITATANDIDCNVGGIVGFAKLKPMRIFYCTNHGNISASGTYKGIGGIAGEVGHNTGTVSCKDNAYVEYCANFGNISGNYAESYVGGIVGFMQEGSVSKGNCCLYDCYNRGEILSDHV
;
A
#
# COMPACT_ATOMS: atom_id res chain seq x y z
N SER A 1 -10.04 -7.58 12.41
CA SER A 1 -10.30 -6.50 13.35
C SER A 1 -11.65 -5.84 13.05
N TYR A 2 -12.43 -5.58 14.09
CA TYR A 2 -13.70 -4.82 14.00
C TYR A 2 -13.62 -3.48 14.74
N GLY A 3 -12.56 -3.24 15.50
CA GLY A 3 -12.32 -2.00 16.22
C GLY A 3 -11.68 -0.92 15.33
N SER A 4 -11.55 0.29 15.86
CA SER A 4 -10.80 1.37 15.20
C SER A 4 -9.34 1.32 15.63
N VAL A 5 -8.44 1.58 14.69
CA VAL A 5 -7.01 1.75 14.94
C VAL A 5 -6.61 3.17 14.54
N SER A 6 -5.93 3.88 15.44
CA SER A 6 -5.41 5.22 15.13
C SER A 6 -3.99 5.39 15.66
N GLY A 7 -3.19 6.17 14.97
CA GLY A 7 -1.79 6.40 15.37
C GLY A 7 -1.07 7.42 14.48
N GLY A 8 0.22 7.59 14.75
CA GLY A 8 1.09 8.48 13.98
C GLY A 8 1.60 7.84 12.70
N SER A 9 2.76 7.19 12.76
CA SER A 9 3.51 6.75 11.58
C SER A 9 2.92 5.53 10.89
N ASN A 10 3.33 4.33 11.17
CA ASN A 10 2.94 3.13 10.44
C ASN A 10 1.64 2.54 11.02
N VAL A 11 0.49 2.88 10.45
CA VAL A 11 -0.83 2.54 11.00
C VAL A 11 -1.60 1.61 10.07
N SER A 12 -2.06 0.49 10.59
CA SER A 12 -2.92 -0.43 9.83
C SER A 12 -3.85 -1.23 10.72
N GLY A 13 -4.83 -1.88 10.10
CA GLY A 13 -5.79 -2.72 10.81
C GLY A 13 -5.21 -4.04 11.31
N VAL A 14 -4.08 -4.54 10.75
CA VAL A 14 -3.49 -5.84 11.09
C VAL A 14 -2.02 -5.72 11.49
N VAL A 15 -1.13 -5.24 10.59
CA VAL A 15 0.30 -5.15 10.86
C VAL A 15 0.80 -3.73 10.54
N GLY A 16 1.21 -2.97 11.57
CA GLY A 16 1.73 -1.62 11.38
C GLY A 16 3.09 -1.59 10.68
N TYR A 17 4.03 -2.41 11.14
CA TYR A 17 5.38 -2.46 10.58
C TYR A 17 5.93 -3.88 10.52
N LEU A 18 6.39 -4.28 9.35
CA LEU A 18 6.98 -5.59 9.11
C LEU A 18 8.45 -5.46 8.71
N VAL A 19 9.32 -6.17 9.42
CA VAL A 19 10.73 -6.28 9.06
C VAL A 19 11.02 -7.71 8.59
N THR A 20 11.56 -7.87 7.38
CA THR A 20 12.01 -9.17 6.89
C THR A 20 13.53 -9.16 6.70
N ASN A 21 14.23 -9.99 7.46
CA ASN A 21 15.69 -10.15 7.31
C ASN A 21 16.02 -11.27 6.33
N GLU A 22 15.89 -12.53 6.74
CA GLU A 22 16.31 -13.69 5.94
C GLU A 22 15.18 -14.68 5.66
N ALA A 23 14.09 -14.62 6.43
CA ALA A 23 12.96 -15.53 6.27
C ALA A 23 11.93 -14.98 5.27
N ASN A 24 11.27 -15.89 4.55
CA ASN A 24 10.08 -15.56 3.79
C ASN A 24 8.93 -15.29 4.77
N VAL A 25 8.29 -14.16 4.63
CA VAL A 25 7.12 -13.79 5.42
C VAL A 25 5.89 -13.75 4.52
N THR A 26 4.83 -14.41 4.94
CA THR A 26 3.55 -14.39 4.25
C THR A 26 2.45 -13.90 5.18
N LEU A 27 1.77 -12.83 4.79
CA LEU A 27 0.48 -12.43 5.37
C LEU A 27 -0.62 -12.98 4.46
N GLN A 28 -1.47 -13.84 5.02
CA GLN A 28 -2.56 -14.42 4.24
C GLN A 28 -3.85 -14.52 5.03
N TYR A 29 -4.97 -14.42 4.32
CA TYR A 29 -6.32 -14.50 4.90
C TYR A 29 -6.56 -13.47 6.02
N CYS A 30 -5.85 -12.34 5.96
CA CYS A 30 -6.02 -11.26 6.92
C CYS A 30 -7.18 -10.35 6.51
N VAL A 31 -8.03 -10.04 7.47
CA VAL A 31 -9.18 -9.16 7.24
C VAL A 31 -9.16 -7.99 8.22
N ASN A 32 -9.26 -6.79 7.70
CA ASN A 32 -9.59 -5.60 8.47
C ASN A 32 -11.02 -5.16 8.16
N ALA A 33 -11.85 -5.03 9.19
CA ALA A 33 -13.19 -4.44 9.08
C ALA A 33 -13.34 -3.17 9.94
N GLY A 34 -12.29 -2.81 10.67
CA GLY A 34 -12.25 -1.62 11.51
C GLY A 34 -11.73 -0.39 10.77
N LYS A 35 -12.10 0.80 11.24
CA LYS A 35 -11.54 2.05 10.72
C LYS A 35 -10.05 2.16 11.04
N VAL A 36 -9.29 2.71 10.09
CA VAL A 36 -7.87 2.98 10.26
C VAL A 36 -7.62 4.48 10.05
N ALA A 37 -6.94 5.11 11.00
CA ALA A 37 -6.58 6.53 10.90
C ALA A 37 -5.10 6.76 11.23
N GLY A 38 -4.35 7.41 10.34
CA GLY A 38 -2.92 7.61 10.52
C GLY A 38 -2.37 8.86 9.86
N LEU A 39 -1.12 9.20 10.25
CA LEU A 39 -0.43 10.40 9.75
C LEU A 39 0.72 10.07 8.79
N GLY A 40 1.22 8.85 8.78
CA GLY A 40 2.35 8.42 7.95
C GLY A 40 1.96 7.38 6.91
N HIS A 41 2.69 6.26 6.86
CA HIS A 41 2.27 5.14 6.01
C HIS A 41 1.03 4.48 6.59
N VAL A 42 -0.02 4.38 5.79
CA VAL A 42 -1.31 3.83 6.23
C VAL A 42 -1.75 2.71 5.29
N GLY A 43 -2.13 1.58 5.87
CA GLY A 43 -2.65 0.44 5.11
C GLY A 43 -3.82 -0.24 5.82
N GLY A 44 -4.75 -0.81 5.07
CA GLY A 44 -5.84 -1.57 5.67
C GLY A 44 -5.35 -2.84 6.38
N VAL A 45 -4.37 -3.52 5.80
CA VAL A 45 -3.78 -4.77 6.34
C VAL A 45 -2.34 -4.56 6.81
N LEU A 46 -1.50 -3.90 6.02
CA LEU A 46 -0.09 -3.70 6.30
C LEU A 46 0.31 -2.25 5.99
N ALA A 47 0.85 -1.52 6.97
CA ALA A 47 1.23 -0.13 6.72
C ALA A 47 2.58 0.00 6.03
N HIS A 48 3.62 -0.63 6.57
CA HIS A 48 4.98 -0.47 6.05
C HIS A 48 5.77 -1.78 6.11
N VAL A 49 6.52 -2.06 5.04
CA VAL A 49 7.46 -3.18 4.99
C VAL A 49 8.87 -2.69 4.80
N TYR A 50 9.77 -3.13 5.67
CA TYR A 50 11.20 -2.99 5.53
C TYR A 50 11.85 -4.34 5.22
N GLN A 51 12.41 -4.49 4.03
CA GLN A 51 12.91 -5.77 3.53
C GLN A 51 14.42 -5.70 3.33
N LYS A 52 15.16 -6.67 3.89
CA LYS A 52 16.61 -6.78 3.67
C LYS A 52 16.95 -7.79 2.58
N HIS A 53 16.35 -8.97 2.59
CA HIS A 53 16.76 -10.07 1.70
C HIS A 53 15.59 -10.67 0.91
N ASN A 54 14.51 -11.07 1.53
CA ASN A 54 13.44 -11.82 0.89
C ASN A 54 12.17 -10.98 0.71
N ALA A 55 11.48 -11.20 -0.40
CA ALA A 55 10.23 -10.54 -0.72
C ALA A 55 9.06 -11.11 0.12
N PRO A 56 8.37 -10.30 0.93
CA PRO A 56 7.17 -10.76 1.60
C PRO A 56 6.02 -10.92 0.60
N ILE A 57 5.10 -11.80 0.96
CA ILE A 57 3.88 -12.07 0.22
C ILE A 57 2.69 -11.60 1.04
N VAL A 58 1.80 -10.83 0.44
CA VAL A 58 0.48 -10.49 0.97
C VAL A 58 -0.57 -11.06 0.04
N GLN A 59 -1.35 -12.03 0.52
CA GLN A 59 -2.30 -12.72 -0.35
C GLN A 59 -3.63 -13.04 0.35
N PHE A 60 -4.71 -13.08 -0.44
CA PHE A 60 -6.05 -13.41 0.03
C PHE A 60 -6.48 -12.55 1.22
N CYS A 61 -6.07 -11.28 1.23
CA CYS A 61 -6.39 -10.32 2.28
C CYS A 61 -7.49 -9.36 1.83
N ALA A 62 -8.28 -8.91 2.79
CA ALA A 62 -9.36 -7.97 2.50
C ALA A 62 -9.41 -6.81 3.50
N ASN A 63 -9.68 -5.62 3.00
CA ASN A 63 -10.01 -4.46 3.82
C ASN A 63 -11.44 -4.01 3.55
N PHE A 64 -12.26 -3.98 4.59
CA PHE A 64 -13.61 -3.42 4.59
C PHE A 64 -13.72 -2.12 5.39
N GLY A 65 -12.69 -1.83 6.19
CA GLY A 65 -12.66 -0.62 7.01
C GLY A 65 -12.26 0.62 6.21
N ASN A 66 -12.89 1.74 6.50
CA ASN A 66 -12.48 3.01 5.90
C ASN A 66 -11.11 3.44 6.43
N ILE A 67 -10.32 4.02 5.56
CA ILE A 67 -9.00 4.57 5.85
C ILE A 67 -9.08 6.09 5.81
N THR A 68 -8.62 6.74 6.87
CA THR A 68 -8.41 8.19 6.92
C THR A 68 -6.94 8.46 7.14
N ALA A 69 -6.34 9.19 6.23
CA ALA A 69 -4.92 9.50 6.30
C ALA A 69 -4.70 11.01 6.15
N THR A 70 -3.82 11.57 6.99
CA THR A 70 -3.48 12.99 6.97
C THR A 70 -1.98 13.13 7.16
N ALA A 71 -1.25 13.53 6.13
CA ALA A 71 0.20 13.71 6.21
C ALA A 71 0.66 14.97 5.50
N ASN A 72 1.76 15.52 6.01
CA ASN A 72 2.46 16.65 5.40
C ASN A 72 3.88 16.25 4.96
N ASP A 73 4.09 14.98 4.65
CA ASP A 73 5.39 14.44 4.27
C ASP A 73 5.27 13.65 2.98
N ILE A 74 6.04 14.06 1.99
CA ILE A 74 6.06 13.45 0.65
C ILE A 74 6.52 11.98 0.63
N ASP A 75 7.09 11.47 1.71
CA ASP A 75 7.48 10.07 1.82
C ASP A 75 6.37 9.16 2.36
N CYS A 76 5.24 9.73 2.76
CA CYS A 76 4.09 8.98 3.24
C CYS A 76 3.31 8.32 2.11
N ASN A 77 2.72 7.15 2.38
CA ASN A 77 1.99 6.35 1.39
C ASN A 77 0.74 5.71 1.98
N VAL A 78 -0.33 5.66 1.21
CA VAL A 78 -1.63 5.13 1.64
C VAL A 78 -2.12 4.05 0.69
N GLY A 79 -2.48 2.90 1.22
CA GLY A 79 -3.06 1.82 0.43
C GLY A 79 -4.21 1.11 1.13
N GLY A 80 -5.19 0.68 0.37
CA GLY A 80 -6.31 -0.09 0.91
C GLY A 80 -5.89 -1.39 1.57
N ILE A 81 -4.81 -2.01 1.09
CA ILE A 81 -4.19 -3.21 1.66
C ILE A 81 -2.81 -2.90 2.21
N VAL A 82 -1.90 -2.35 1.39
CA VAL A 82 -0.51 -2.07 1.76
C VAL A 82 -0.19 -0.59 1.59
N GLY A 83 0.29 0.09 2.64
CA GLY A 83 0.71 1.49 2.53
C GLY A 83 2.00 1.63 1.73
N PHE A 84 3.09 1.04 2.21
CA PHE A 84 4.42 1.20 1.64
C PHE A 84 5.22 -0.10 1.57
N ALA A 85 5.70 -0.44 0.39
CA ALA A 85 6.56 -1.59 0.14
C ALA A 85 7.63 -1.25 -0.90
N LYS A 86 8.79 -0.79 -0.42
CA LYS A 86 9.93 -0.41 -1.24
C LYS A 86 11.19 -1.10 -0.73
N LEU A 87 12.23 -1.19 -1.37
CA LEU A 87 13.55 -1.76 -1.11
C LEU A 87 13.74 -3.09 -1.81
N LYS A 88 12.82 -4.03 -1.70
CA LYS A 88 12.84 -5.33 -2.36
C LYS A 88 11.49 -5.61 -2.99
N PRO A 89 11.43 -6.47 -3.98
CA PRO A 89 10.16 -6.81 -4.62
C PRO A 89 9.20 -7.39 -3.59
N MET A 90 7.95 -6.96 -3.68
CA MET A 90 6.86 -7.49 -2.89
C MET A 90 5.85 -8.15 -3.83
N ARG A 91 5.14 -9.16 -3.34
CA ARG A 91 4.07 -9.82 -4.10
C ARG A 91 2.75 -9.63 -3.38
N ILE A 92 1.79 -9.00 -4.05
CA ILE A 92 0.43 -8.77 -3.54
C ILE A 92 -0.54 -9.49 -4.47
N PHE A 93 -1.23 -10.52 -3.96
CA PHE A 93 -2.11 -11.37 -4.77
C PHE A 93 -3.51 -11.50 -4.19
N TYR A 94 -4.51 -11.53 -5.05
CA TYR A 94 -5.89 -11.86 -4.66
C TYR A 94 -6.39 -11.07 -3.46
N CYS A 95 -6.01 -9.79 -3.39
CA CYS A 95 -6.41 -8.90 -2.31
C CYS A 95 -7.52 -7.96 -2.76
N THR A 96 -8.43 -7.63 -1.84
CA THR A 96 -9.55 -6.74 -2.13
C THR A 96 -9.67 -5.61 -1.13
N ASN A 97 -9.88 -4.40 -1.62
CA ASN A 97 -10.26 -3.26 -0.79
C ASN A 97 -11.70 -2.86 -1.08
N HIS A 98 -12.52 -2.84 -0.05
CA HIS A 98 -13.91 -2.37 -0.06
C HIS A 98 -14.10 -1.09 0.76
N GLY A 99 -13.14 -0.75 1.62
CA GLY A 99 -13.18 0.45 2.43
C GLY A 99 -12.82 1.70 1.62
N ASN A 100 -13.49 2.79 1.89
CA ASN A 100 -13.14 4.08 1.30
C ASN A 100 -11.83 4.61 1.90
N ILE A 101 -11.04 5.29 1.07
CA ILE A 101 -9.82 5.98 1.45
C ILE A 101 -10.07 7.48 1.38
N SER A 102 -9.91 8.16 2.50
CA SER A 102 -9.92 9.62 2.57
C SER A 102 -8.52 10.09 2.96
N ALA A 103 -7.82 10.72 2.02
CA ALA A 103 -6.47 11.20 2.23
C ALA A 103 -6.41 12.73 2.08
N SER A 104 -5.72 13.40 2.99
CA SER A 104 -5.51 14.84 2.93
C SER A 104 -4.07 15.20 3.25
N GLY A 105 -3.51 16.13 2.47
CA GLY A 105 -2.12 16.54 2.57
C GLY A 105 -1.25 16.01 1.43
N THR A 106 0.05 15.93 1.65
CA THR A 106 1.01 15.50 0.64
C THR A 106 1.44 14.07 0.86
N TYR A 107 1.24 13.22 -0.13
CA TYR A 107 1.63 11.83 -0.13
C TYR A 107 2.44 11.51 -1.39
N LYS A 108 3.32 10.51 -1.30
CA LYS A 108 3.99 10.01 -2.49
C LYS A 108 3.05 9.16 -3.34
N GLY A 109 2.35 8.22 -2.70
CA GLY A 109 1.42 7.36 -3.40
C GLY A 109 0.16 7.06 -2.61
N ILE A 110 -1.00 7.17 -3.26
CA ILE A 110 -2.30 6.80 -2.72
C ILE A 110 -2.91 5.79 -3.68
N GLY A 111 -3.14 4.56 -3.23
CA GLY A 111 -3.67 3.50 -4.07
C GLY A 111 -4.79 2.71 -3.42
N GLY A 112 -5.73 2.25 -4.22
CA GLY A 112 -6.84 1.42 -3.73
C GLY A 112 -6.37 0.09 -3.12
N ILE A 113 -5.25 -0.45 -3.58
CA ILE A 113 -4.59 -1.64 -3.04
C ILE A 113 -3.28 -1.27 -2.38
N ALA A 114 -2.37 -0.60 -3.07
CA ALA A 114 -1.06 -0.26 -2.52
C ALA A 114 -0.70 1.21 -2.78
N GLY A 115 -0.16 1.89 -1.78
CA GLY A 115 0.32 3.26 -1.93
C GLY A 115 1.57 3.32 -2.78
N GLU A 116 2.62 2.65 -2.36
CA GLU A 116 3.87 2.52 -3.13
C GLU A 116 4.35 1.07 -3.15
N VAL A 117 4.69 0.60 -4.35
CA VAL A 117 5.33 -0.69 -4.57
C VAL A 117 6.53 -0.49 -5.48
N GLY A 118 7.67 -1.10 -5.15
CA GLY A 118 8.79 -1.02 -6.06
C GLY A 118 10.14 -1.36 -5.46
N HIS A 119 11.16 -0.90 -6.16
CA HIS A 119 12.55 -1.11 -5.81
C HIS A 119 13.19 0.19 -5.31
N ASN A 120 14.12 0.08 -4.38
CA ASN A 120 14.95 1.22 -4.02
C ASN A 120 15.93 1.54 -5.15
N THR A 121 16.05 2.81 -5.47
CA THR A 121 17.03 3.33 -6.44
C THR A 121 18.48 3.29 -5.90
N GLY A 122 18.69 2.82 -4.68
CA GLY A 122 20.01 2.75 -4.04
C GLY A 122 20.79 1.46 -4.34
N THR A 123 21.78 1.19 -3.53
CA THR A 123 22.85 0.19 -3.71
C THR A 123 22.41 -1.28 -3.64
N VAL A 124 21.15 -1.59 -3.45
CA VAL A 124 20.70 -2.97 -3.30
C VAL A 124 20.26 -3.53 -4.66
N SER A 125 21.10 -4.41 -5.21
CA SER A 125 20.73 -5.17 -6.41
C SER A 125 19.59 -6.14 -6.08
N CYS A 126 18.45 -5.97 -6.74
CA CYS A 126 17.35 -6.92 -6.69
C CYS A 126 16.99 -7.34 -8.11
N LYS A 127 17.07 -8.64 -8.38
CA LYS A 127 16.75 -9.19 -9.71
C LYS A 127 15.30 -9.65 -9.81
N ASP A 128 14.62 -9.75 -8.69
CA ASP A 128 13.26 -10.25 -8.64
C ASP A 128 12.25 -9.15 -8.94
N ASN A 129 11.14 -9.51 -9.53
CA ASN A 129 10.06 -8.57 -9.86
C ASN A 129 9.15 -8.34 -8.66
N ALA A 130 8.65 -7.11 -8.53
CA ALA A 130 7.52 -6.79 -7.68
C ALA A 130 6.21 -7.05 -8.45
N TYR A 131 5.24 -7.69 -7.80
CA TYR A 131 3.98 -8.07 -8.44
C TYR A 131 2.78 -7.57 -7.64
N VAL A 132 1.80 -7.01 -8.35
CA VAL A 132 0.44 -6.79 -7.86
C VAL A 132 -0.50 -7.47 -8.85
N GLU A 133 -1.14 -8.56 -8.43
CA GLU A 133 -1.90 -9.42 -9.35
C GLU A 133 -3.24 -9.84 -8.76
N TYR A 134 -4.25 -9.93 -9.64
CA TYR A 134 -5.60 -10.40 -9.27
C TYR A 134 -6.20 -9.63 -8.09
N CYS A 135 -5.91 -8.33 -8.01
CA CYS A 135 -6.39 -7.48 -6.92
C CYS A 135 -7.52 -6.57 -7.40
N ALA A 136 -8.42 -6.23 -6.48
CA ALA A 136 -9.56 -5.39 -6.80
C ALA A 136 -9.80 -4.30 -5.76
N ASN A 137 -10.00 -3.06 -6.24
CA ASN A 137 -10.48 -1.97 -5.41
C ASN A 137 -11.94 -1.66 -5.73
N PHE A 138 -12.78 -1.66 -4.71
CA PHE A 138 -14.19 -1.27 -4.75
C PHE A 138 -14.47 0.00 -3.96
N GLY A 139 -13.55 0.40 -3.07
CA GLY A 139 -13.68 1.61 -2.26
C GLY A 139 -13.32 2.87 -3.04
N ASN A 140 -13.99 3.95 -2.76
CA ASN A 140 -13.66 5.25 -3.32
C ASN A 140 -12.41 5.83 -2.68
N ILE A 141 -11.66 6.60 -3.46
CA ILE A 141 -10.49 7.37 -3.00
C ILE A 141 -10.87 8.84 -3.10
N SER A 142 -10.85 9.56 -1.98
CA SER A 142 -11.25 10.97 -1.93
C SER A 142 -10.30 11.80 -1.08
N GLY A 143 -10.28 13.10 -1.31
CA GLY A 143 -9.59 14.06 -0.46
C GLY A 143 -8.80 15.12 -1.23
N ASN A 144 -8.08 15.92 -0.46
CA ASN A 144 -7.19 16.96 -0.96
C ASN A 144 -5.75 16.43 -0.93
N TYR A 145 -5.27 15.95 -2.05
CA TYR A 145 -3.93 15.38 -2.20
C TYR A 145 -3.11 16.19 -3.21
N ALA A 146 -2.62 17.34 -2.75
CA ALA A 146 -1.67 18.11 -3.53
C ALA A 146 -0.38 17.31 -3.76
N GLU A 147 0.14 17.35 -4.99
CA GLU A 147 1.43 16.75 -5.37
C GLU A 147 1.56 15.23 -5.13
N SER A 148 0.45 14.49 -5.05
CA SER A 148 0.43 13.05 -4.82
C SER A 148 0.17 12.25 -6.09
N TYR A 149 0.73 11.04 -6.18
CA TYR A 149 0.37 10.09 -7.23
C TYR A 149 -0.81 9.25 -6.76
N VAL A 150 -1.93 9.31 -7.47
CA VAL A 150 -3.16 8.62 -7.09
C VAL A 150 -3.54 7.59 -8.14
N GLY A 151 -3.78 6.36 -7.72
CA GLY A 151 -4.19 5.27 -8.59
C GLY A 151 -5.29 4.40 -7.98
N GLY A 152 -6.21 3.94 -8.80
CA GLY A 152 -7.28 3.04 -8.34
C GLY A 152 -6.78 1.71 -7.78
N ILE A 153 -5.59 1.26 -8.18
CA ILE A 153 -4.92 0.06 -7.66
C ILE A 153 -3.62 0.43 -6.94
N VAL A 154 -2.64 1.02 -7.63
CA VAL A 154 -1.36 1.41 -7.06
C VAL A 154 -1.14 2.89 -7.30
N GLY A 155 -0.76 3.63 -6.25
CA GLY A 155 -0.47 5.06 -6.36
C GLY A 155 0.85 5.32 -7.05
N PHE A 156 1.91 4.62 -6.65
CA PHE A 156 3.25 4.80 -7.21
C PHE A 156 3.98 3.48 -7.40
N MET A 157 4.49 3.24 -8.59
CA MET A 157 5.34 2.09 -8.91
C MET A 157 6.70 2.55 -9.37
N GLN A 158 7.76 2.00 -8.80
CA GLN A 158 9.13 2.38 -9.15
C GLN A 158 10.02 1.17 -9.39
N GLU A 159 10.60 1.08 -10.57
CA GLU A 159 11.67 0.13 -10.84
C GLU A 159 13.01 0.59 -10.25
N GLY A 160 13.91 -0.35 -9.98
CA GLY A 160 15.25 -0.05 -9.49
C GLY A 160 16.19 0.44 -10.58
N SER A 161 16.91 1.53 -10.34
CA SER A 161 17.91 2.04 -11.29
C SER A 161 19.13 1.13 -11.48
N VAL A 162 19.39 0.25 -10.53
CA VAL A 162 20.59 -0.63 -10.50
C VAL A 162 20.23 -2.11 -10.64
N SER A 163 18.99 -2.48 -10.43
CA SER A 163 18.48 -3.84 -10.54
C SER A 163 17.57 -3.98 -11.75
N LYS A 164 17.65 -5.10 -12.43
CA LYS A 164 16.80 -5.41 -13.59
C LYS A 164 15.43 -5.99 -13.20
N GLY A 165 15.00 -5.84 -11.94
CA GLY A 165 13.69 -6.28 -11.49
C GLY A 165 12.60 -5.30 -11.93
N ASN A 166 11.54 -5.80 -12.51
CA ASN A 166 10.41 -5.02 -12.98
C ASN A 166 9.34 -4.86 -11.90
N CYS A 167 8.53 -3.81 -12.01
CA CYS A 167 7.26 -3.71 -11.32
C CYS A 167 6.15 -4.14 -12.27
N CYS A 168 5.35 -5.12 -11.87
CA CYS A 168 4.35 -5.75 -12.71
C CYS A 168 2.96 -5.63 -12.08
N LEU A 169 1.99 -5.19 -12.86
CA LEU A 169 0.59 -5.13 -12.49
C LEU A 169 -0.22 -5.97 -13.48
N TYR A 170 -0.89 -7.03 -13.02
CA TYR A 170 -1.66 -7.93 -13.87
C TYR A 170 -3.06 -8.19 -13.31
N ASP A 171 -4.04 -8.29 -14.19
CA ASP A 171 -5.40 -8.74 -13.88
C ASP A 171 -6.03 -8.05 -12.66
N CYS A 172 -5.74 -6.76 -12.50
CA CYS A 172 -6.30 -5.94 -11.45
C CYS A 172 -7.39 -5.02 -12.01
N TYR A 173 -8.39 -4.72 -11.18
CA TYR A 173 -9.42 -3.77 -11.59
C TYR A 173 -9.83 -2.83 -10.44
N ASN A 174 -10.19 -1.60 -10.82
CA ASN A 174 -10.75 -0.60 -9.92
C ASN A 174 -12.21 -0.35 -10.28
N ARG A 175 -13.09 -0.37 -9.29
CA ARG A 175 -14.49 0.05 -9.40
C ARG A 175 -14.82 1.27 -8.56
N GLY A 176 -13.93 1.64 -7.65
CA GLY A 176 -14.09 2.84 -6.85
C GLY A 176 -13.82 4.11 -7.67
N GLU A 177 -14.48 5.17 -7.29
CA GLU A 177 -14.25 6.50 -7.84
C GLU A 177 -12.99 7.13 -7.23
N ILE A 178 -12.31 7.97 -8.00
CA ILE A 178 -11.21 8.81 -7.51
C ILE A 178 -11.71 10.25 -7.57
N LEU A 179 -11.93 10.84 -6.40
CA LEU A 179 -12.52 12.15 -6.23
C LEU A 179 -11.50 13.09 -5.61
N SER A 180 -11.10 14.14 -6.33
CA SER A 180 -10.24 15.21 -5.80
C SER A 180 -11.07 16.43 -5.46
N ASP A 181 -10.83 17.03 -4.30
CA ASP A 181 -11.45 18.28 -3.89
C ASP A 181 -10.82 19.51 -4.58
N HIS A 182 -9.76 19.30 -5.38
CA HIS A 182 -9.21 20.31 -6.25
C HIS A 182 -9.81 20.22 -7.67
N VAL A 183 -10.65 21.16 -7.98
CA VAL A 183 -11.04 21.57 -9.35
C VAL A 183 -10.22 22.79 -9.72
#